data_742a6078482dc9f5be6b9196caa660d9
#
_entry.id   742a6078482dc9f5be6b9196caa660d9
#
_cell.length_a   1.000
_cell.length_b   1.000
_cell.length_c   1.000
_cell.angle_alpha   90.00
_cell.angle_beta   90.00
_cell.angle_gamma   90.00
#
_symmetry.space_group_name_H-M   'P 1'
#
loop_
_entity.id
_entity.type
_entity.pdbx_description
1 polymer ?
#
loop_
_entity_poly.entity_id
_entity_poly.type
_entity_poly.pdbx_seq_one_letter_code
_entity_poly.pdbx_strand_id
1 'polypeptide(L)'
;MRYDVAIIGAGPGGSTAARLLAGKLSVLLIDPKSDAPGSFQKPCGGLLSPDAQRSLARFDLTLPRDVLVDPQIFSVRTYDLSSMLVRDYQRFYLNLDRRRFDRWLMELIPPGVDRLEARAAAVRREADGFSILCRTPGGAEQAFSARRIIGADGAHSSVRRCLFPGHRMRRYVAVQQWFEREDQHPFYSCIFDPEAGDCCSWSISKNRWFIFGGAFSPQNCRSVFEAQKERLARRFGFVFGTPAKTEACEVLRPRRLGKSVTETTARC
;
A
#
# COMPACT_ATOMS: atom_id res chain seq x y z
N MET A 1 -11.42 28.91 -4.69
CA MET A 1 -12.52 28.00 -4.28
C MET A 1 -12.08 27.28 -3.00
N ARG A 2 -12.96 27.13 -2.02
CA ARG A 2 -12.64 26.48 -0.74
C ARG A 2 -13.48 25.21 -0.60
N TYR A 3 -12.82 24.08 -0.37
CA TYR A 3 -13.48 22.79 -0.18
C TYR A 3 -13.80 22.53 1.30
N ASP A 4 -14.79 21.70 1.56
CA ASP A 4 -15.03 21.20 2.92
C ASP A 4 -13.93 20.23 3.32
N VAL A 5 -13.47 19.37 2.39
CA VAL A 5 -12.42 18.38 2.62
C VAL A 5 -11.50 18.29 1.42
N ALA A 6 -10.19 18.33 1.68
CA ALA A 6 -9.17 17.90 0.73
C ALA A 6 -8.62 16.55 1.15
N ILE A 7 -8.56 15.59 0.21
CA ILE A 7 -8.00 14.25 0.40
C ILE A 7 -6.72 14.17 -0.40
N ILE A 8 -5.61 13.89 0.26
CA ILE A 8 -4.30 13.76 -0.38
C ILE A 8 -3.97 12.27 -0.50
N GLY A 9 -3.89 11.78 -1.73
CA GLY A 9 -3.65 10.39 -2.08
C GLY A 9 -4.92 9.61 -2.43
N ALA A 10 -4.93 8.98 -3.60
CA ALA A 10 -6.02 8.15 -4.11
C ALA A 10 -5.69 6.64 -4.06
N GLY A 11 -4.96 6.22 -3.05
CA GLY A 11 -4.87 4.80 -2.69
C GLY A 11 -6.19 4.30 -2.09
N PRO A 12 -6.27 3.01 -1.67
CA PRO A 12 -7.52 2.45 -1.16
C PRO A 12 -8.20 3.27 -0.06
N GLY A 13 -7.42 3.86 0.85
CA GLY A 13 -7.97 4.71 1.91
C GLY A 13 -8.56 6.02 1.39
N GLY A 14 -7.84 6.72 0.51
CA GLY A 14 -8.29 8.01 -0.04
C GLY A 14 -9.47 7.86 -0.98
N SER A 15 -9.45 6.86 -1.87
CA SER A 15 -10.58 6.56 -2.77
C SER A 15 -11.84 6.19 -1.98
N THR A 16 -11.69 5.38 -0.93
CA THR A 16 -12.82 5.05 -0.05
C THR A 16 -13.35 6.28 0.67
N ALA A 17 -12.48 7.13 1.22
CA ALA A 17 -12.90 8.36 1.89
C ALA A 17 -13.62 9.31 0.92
N ALA A 18 -13.09 9.50 -0.29
CA ALA A 18 -13.71 10.33 -1.32
C ALA A 18 -15.12 9.82 -1.67
N ARG A 19 -15.28 8.51 -1.89
CA ARG A 19 -16.57 7.89 -2.16
C ARG A 19 -17.59 8.10 -1.04
N LEU A 20 -17.19 7.93 0.22
CA LEU A 20 -18.09 8.04 1.37
C LEU A 20 -18.50 9.48 1.69
N LEU A 21 -17.68 10.46 1.33
CA LEU A 21 -17.94 11.89 1.57
C LEU A 21 -18.63 12.56 0.37
N ALA A 22 -18.60 11.94 -0.80
CA ALA A 22 -19.27 12.46 -1.99
C ALA A 22 -20.76 12.72 -1.76
N GLY A 23 -21.28 13.81 -2.31
CA GLY A 23 -22.67 14.23 -2.16
C GLY A 23 -23.04 14.80 -0.79
N LYS A 24 -22.16 14.69 0.20
CA LYS A 24 -22.36 15.26 1.55
C LYS A 24 -21.53 16.50 1.78
N LEU A 25 -20.36 16.56 1.18
CA LEU A 25 -19.38 17.62 1.32
C LEU A 25 -18.78 17.95 -0.05
N SER A 26 -18.27 19.17 -0.22
CA SER A 26 -17.42 19.53 -1.35
C SER A 26 -16.04 18.92 -1.14
N VAL A 27 -15.64 17.97 -1.99
CA VAL A 27 -14.44 17.18 -1.84
C VAL A 27 -13.47 17.43 -2.99
N LEU A 28 -12.21 17.71 -2.66
CA LEU A 28 -11.09 17.72 -3.59
C LEU A 28 -10.19 16.51 -3.33
N LEU A 29 -10.02 15.62 -4.30
CA LEU A 29 -9.10 14.48 -4.27
C LEU A 29 -7.85 14.82 -5.08
N ILE A 30 -6.68 14.80 -4.44
CA ILE A 30 -5.40 15.13 -5.06
C ILE A 30 -4.51 13.89 -5.06
N ASP A 31 -4.11 13.42 -6.23
CA ASP A 31 -3.18 12.29 -6.37
C ASP A 31 -2.36 12.43 -7.67
N PRO A 32 -1.04 12.18 -7.63
CA PRO A 32 -0.21 12.25 -8.82
C PRO A 32 -0.29 11.00 -9.70
N LYS A 33 -1.11 10.00 -9.34
CA LYS A 33 -1.26 8.79 -10.13
C LYS A 33 -1.88 9.10 -11.47
N SER A 34 -1.23 8.59 -12.50
CA SER A 34 -1.70 8.61 -13.86
C SER A 34 -1.86 7.17 -14.36
N ASP A 35 -2.77 6.94 -15.27
CA ASP A 35 -2.88 5.67 -16.01
C ASP A 35 -1.88 5.57 -17.17
N ALA A 36 -1.06 6.60 -17.37
CA ALA A 36 -0.06 6.63 -18.43
C ALA A 36 0.93 5.45 -18.31
N PRO A 37 1.38 4.89 -19.43
CA PRO A 37 2.43 3.86 -19.44
C PRO A 37 3.68 4.35 -18.70
N GLY A 38 4.24 3.51 -17.82
CA GLY A 38 5.44 3.85 -17.04
C GLY A 38 5.19 4.67 -15.77
N SER A 39 3.95 5.08 -15.49
CA SER A 39 3.63 5.76 -14.22
C SER A 39 3.95 4.88 -13.00
N PHE A 40 4.43 5.50 -11.94
CA PHE A 40 4.76 4.78 -10.70
C PHE A 40 3.54 4.08 -10.12
N GLN A 41 3.68 2.78 -9.89
CA GLN A 41 2.72 1.96 -9.17
C GLN A 41 3.37 1.50 -7.87
N LYS A 42 2.66 1.64 -6.75
CA LYS A 42 3.19 1.19 -5.47
C LYS A 42 3.31 -0.33 -5.46
N PRO A 43 4.51 -0.89 -5.25
CA PRO A 43 4.70 -2.34 -5.16
C PRO A 43 3.83 -2.94 -4.05
N CYS A 44 3.17 -4.04 -4.37
CA CYS A 44 2.33 -4.75 -3.41
C CYS A 44 2.11 -6.19 -3.90
N GLY A 45 2.16 -7.16 -3.00
CA GLY A 45 1.84 -8.56 -3.32
C GLY A 45 0.39 -8.78 -3.78
N GLY A 46 -0.51 -7.82 -3.53
CA GLY A 46 -1.89 -7.90 -4.01
C GLY A 46 -2.71 -9.00 -3.35
N LEU A 47 -2.56 -9.18 -2.04
CA LEU A 47 -3.42 -10.06 -1.25
C LEU A 47 -4.39 -9.25 -0.40
N LEU A 48 -5.67 -9.58 -0.50
CA LEU A 48 -6.72 -9.00 0.32
C LEU A 48 -7.04 -9.94 1.50
N SER A 49 -6.71 -9.49 2.70
CA SER A 49 -6.92 -10.26 3.92
C SER A 49 -8.41 -10.43 4.26
N PRO A 50 -8.79 -11.43 5.09
CA PRO A 50 -10.18 -11.58 5.56
C PRO A 50 -10.75 -10.31 6.19
N ASP A 51 -9.94 -9.55 6.92
CA ASP A 51 -10.38 -8.28 7.53
C ASP A 51 -10.72 -7.21 6.48
N ALA A 52 -9.90 -7.11 5.43
CA ALA A 52 -10.16 -6.20 4.32
C ALA A 52 -11.38 -6.66 3.50
N GLN A 53 -11.58 -7.96 3.31
CA GLN A 53 -12.78 -8.53 2.67
C GLN A 53 -14.04 -8.15 3.46
N ARG A 54 -14.03 -8.30 4.80
CA ARG A 54 -15.13 -7.85 5.66
C ARG A 54 -15.39 -6.35 5.54
N SER A 55 -14.34 -5.55 5.37
CA SER A 55 -14.50 -4.11 5.17
C SER A 55 -15.18 -3.77 3.85
N LEU A 56 -14.85 -4.46 2.77
CA LEU A 56 -15.55 -4.31 1.49
C LEU A 56 -17.02 -4.71 1.60
N ALA A 57 -17.32 -5.84 2.24
CA ALA A 57 -18.69 -6.29 2.47
C ALA A 57 -19.52 -5.27 3.28
N ARG A 58 -18.94 -4.63 4.30
CA ARG A 58 -19.60 -3.55 5.06
C ARG A 58 -19.91 -2.31 4.23
N PHE A 59 -19.22 -2.13 3.11
CA PHE A 59 -19.46 -1.07 2.16
C PHE A 59 -20.33 -1.50 0.97
N ASP A 60 -20.92 -2.69 1.02
CA ASP A 60 -21.71 -3.31 -0.05
C ASP A 60 -20.94 -3.39 -1.38
N LEU A 61 -19.65 -3.69 -1.29
CA LEU A 61 -18.76 -3.78 -2.43
C LEU A 61 -18.46 -5.24 -2.77
N THR A 62 -18.68 -5.58 -4.04
CA THR A 62 -18.30 -6.87 -4.64
C THR A 62 -17.13 -6.63 -5.59
N LEU A 63 -16.07 -7.42 -5.45
CA LEU A 63 -14.90 -7.33 -6.33
C LEU A 63 -15.26 -7.79 -7.75
N PRO A 64 -14.89 -7.01 -8.78
CA PRO A 64 -15.00 -7.46 -10.16
C PRO A 64 -14.08 -8.65 -10.44
N ARG A 65 -14.48 -9.51 -11.34
CA ARG A 65 -13.69 -10.71 -11.71
C ARG A 65 -12.33 -10.38 -12.29
N ASP A 66 -12.25 -9.33 -13.06
CA ASP A 66 -11.01 -8.87 -13.73
C ASP A 66 -9.96 -8.31 -12.77
N VAL A 67 -10.34 -8.01 -11.53
CA VAL A 67 -9.42 -7.65 -10.46
C VAL A 67 -8.71 -8.87 -9.89
N LEU A 68 -9.33 -10.05 -9.95
CA LEU A 68 -8.78 -11.28 -9.41
C LEU A 68 -7.70 -11.88 -10.34
N VAL A 69 -6.75 -12.60 -9.75
CA VAL A 69 -5.70 -13.35 -10.45
C VAL A 69 -5.54 -14.74 -9.84
N ASP A 70 -5.02 -15.68 -10.62
CA ASP A 70 -4.83 -17.06 -10.17
C ASP A 70 -3.41 -17.31 -9.62
N PRO A 71 -3.27 -18.30 -8.72
CA PRO A 71 -4.30 -19.04 -8.00
C PRO A 71 -4.89 -18.21 -6.86
N GLN A 72 -6.12 -18.54 -6.43
CA GLN A 72 -6.63 -18.01 -5.18
C GLN A 72 -5.93 -18.68 -3.98
N ILE A 73 -5.81 -17.98 -2.87
CA ILE A 73 -5.00 -18.41 -1.73
C ILE A 73 -5.90 -18.95 -0.61
N PHE A 74 -5.79 -20.25 -0.33
CA PHE A 74 -6.62 -20.94 0.66
C PHE A 74 -5.92 -21.18 1.98
N SER A 75 -4.57 -21.14 1.99
CA SER A 75 -3.77 -21.37 3.19
C SER A 75 -2.57 -20.46 3.26
N VAL A 76 -2.03 -20.36 4.46
CA VAL A 76 -0.73 -19.73 4.72
C VAL A 76 0.25 -20.81 5.13
N ARG A 77 1.41 -20.82 4.50
CA ARG A 77 2.55 -21.63 4.91
C ARG A 77 3.57 -20.76 5.62
N THR A 78 3.76 -21.03 6.89
CA THR A 78 4.78 -20.34 7.69
C THR A 78 6.09 -21.08 7.60
N TYR A 79 7.16 -20.34 7.37
CA TYR A 79 8.54 -20.79 7.48
C TYR A 79 9.22 -20.00 8.59
N ASP A 80 9.75 -20.69 9.60
CA ASP A 80 10.57 -20.09 10.65
C ASP A 80 12.00 -20.60 10.51
N LEU A 81 12.91 -19.70 10.13
CA LEU A 81 14.30 -20.05 9.88
C LEU A 81 15.09 -20.31 11.16
N SER A 82 14.64 -19.84 12.29
CA SER A 82 15.31 -20.09 13.58
C SER A 82 15.04 -21.49 14.12
N SER A 83 13.79 -21.93 14.05
CA SER A 83 13.35 -23.23 14.55
C SER A 83 13.27 -24.31 13.48
N MET A 84 13.51 -23.97 12.22
CA MET A 84 13.33 -24.85 11.05
C MET A 84 11.91 -25.39 10.92
N LEU A 85 10.93 -24.66 11.46
CA LEU A 85 9.52 -25.04 11.43
C LEU A 85 8.86 -24.67 10.11
N VAL A 86 8.14 -25.63 9.54
CA VAL A 86 7.19 -25.37 8.45
C VAL A 86 5.79 -25.75 8.94
N ARG A 87 4.85 -24.82 8.85
CA ARG A 87 3.48 -25.03 9.31
C ARG A 87 2.47 -24.41 8.35
N ASP A 88 1.47 -25.20 7.99
CA ASP A 88 0.32 -24.72 7.23
C ASP A 88 -0.84 -24.42 8.17
N TYR A 89 -1.60 -23.34 7.87
CA TYR A 89 -2.87 -23.06 8.51
C TYR A 89 -3.85 -22.43 7.52
N GLN A 90 -5.12 -22.69 7.74
CA GLN A 90 -6.17 -22.21 6.86
C GLN A 90 -6.40 -20.72 7.07
N ARG A 91 -6.23 -19.95 5.99
CA ARG A 91 -6.58 -18.53 5.93
C ARG A 91 -6.77 -18.12 4.48
N PHE A 92 -7.94 -17.59 4.18
CA PHE A 92 -8.31 -17.21 2.81
C PHE A 92 -7.84 -15.79 2.51
N TYR A 93 -7.05 -15.64 1.44
CA TYR A 93 -6.74 -14.35 0.85
C TYR A 93 -7.26 -14.32 -0.57
N LEU A 94 -7.92 -13.23 -0.96
CA LEU A 94 -8.18 -12.99 -2.38
C LEU A 94 -6.91 -12.48 -3.03
N ASN A 95 -6.45 -13.22 -4.03
CA ASN A 95 -5.30 -12.86 -4.84
C ASN A 95 -5.78 -11.94 -5.97
N LEU A 96 -5.20 -10.75 -6.07
CA LEU A 96 -5.68 -9.72 -6.96
C LEU A 96 -4.55 -8.92 -7.63
N ASP A 97 -4.86 -8.36 -8.78
CA ASP A 97 -4.04 -7.34 -9.41
C ASP A 97 -4.24 -6.01 -8.67
N ARG A 98 -3.18 -5.54 -8.02
CA ARG A 98 -3.25 -4.32 -7.21
C ARG A 98 -3.54 -3.07 -8.03
N ARG A 99 -3.06 -2.98 -9.27
CA ARG A 99 -3.32 -1.83 -10.14
C ARG A 99 -4.79 -1.79 -10.54
N ARG A 100 -5.36 -2.93 -10.95
CA ARG A 100 -6.79 -3.04 -11.28
C ARG A 100 -7.68 -2.77 -10.07
N PHE A 101 -7.28 -3.26 -8.90
CA PHE A 101 -7.99 -2.98 -7.66
C PHE A 101 -8.00 -1.49 -7.29
N ASP A 102 -6.85 -0.81 -7.37
CA ASP A 102 -6.79 0.63 -7.10
C ASP A 102 -7.62 1.43 -8.11
N ARG A 103 -7.60 1.04 -9.39
CA ARG A 103 -8.42 1.66 -10.44
C ARG A 103 -9.90 1.48 -10.18
N TRP A 104 -10.33 0.26 -9.91
CA TRP A 104 -11.72 -0.03 -9.54
C TRP A 104 -12.21 0.83 -8.37
N LEU A 105 -11.42 0.97 -7.31
CA LEU A 105 -11.78 1.85 -6.20
C LEU A 105 -11.92 3.32 -6.61
N MET A 106 -11.12 3.78 -7.56
CA MET A 106 -11.24 5.12 -8.13
C MET A 106 -12.50 5.30 -8.98
N GLU A 107 -12.89 4.28 -9.73
CA GLU A 107 -14.11 4.28 -10.57
C GLU A 107 -15.39 4.32 -9.73
N LEU A 108 -15.35 3.78 -8.51
CA LEU A 108 -16.45 3.84 -7.55
C LEU A 108 -16.70 5.23 -6.95
N ILE A 109 -15.83 6.20 -7.17
CA ILE A 109 -16.02 7.56 -6.68
C ILE A 109 -17.08 8.27 -7.52
N PRO A 110 -18.22 8.70 -6.92
CA PRO A 110 -19.29 9.36 -7.67
C PRO A 110 -18.84 10.65 -8.36
N PRO A 111 -19.56 11.09 -9.41
CA PRO A 111 -19.41 12.44 -9.92
C PRO A 111 -19.71 13.47 -8.84
N GLY A 112 -19.05 14.63 -8.90
CA GLY A 112 -19.15 15.69 -7.87
C GLY A 112 -18.00 15.71 -6.85
N VAL A 113 -17.06 14.75 -6.96
CA VAL A 113 -15.74 14.87 -6.33
C VAL A 113 -14.78 15.47 -7.36
N ASP A 114 -14.22 16.63 -7.05
CA ASP A 114 -13.19 17.24 -7.90
C ASP A 114 -11.89 16.43 -7.78
N ARG A 115 -11.35 16.01 -8.93
CA ARG A 115 -10.11 15.22 -9.00
C ARG A 115 -9.00 16.04 -9.61
N LEU A 116 -7.88 16.12 -8.94
CA LEU A 116 -6.69 16.82 -9.42
C LEU A 116 -5.53 15.83 -9.55
N GLU A 117 -5.07 15.64 -10.79
CA GLU A 117 -3.83 14.91 -11.05
C GLU A 117 -2.64 15.83 -10.73
N ALA A 118 -2.21 15.80 -9.49
CA ALA A 118 -1.11 16.61 -9.00
C ALA A 118 -0.50 16.02 -7.73
N ARG A 119 0.71 16.43 -7.44
CA ARG A 119 1.38 16.14 -6.18
C ARG A 119 1.14 17.29 -5.20
N ALA A 120 0.64 16.99 -4.00
CA ALA A 120 0.64 17.97 -2.91
C ALA A 120 2.09 18.24 -2.48
N ALA A 121 2.64 19.34 -2.95
CA ALA A 121 4.03 19.74 -2.69
C ALA A 121 4.20 20.28 -1.27
N ALA A 122 3.22 21.06 -0.77
CA ALA A 122 3.19 21.56 0.58
C ALA A 122 1.77 21.58 1.14
N VAL A 123 1.67 21.35 2.44
CA VAL A 123 0.43 21.49 3.22
C VAL A 123 0.74 22.40 4.39
N ARG A 124 -0.08 23.43 4.61
CA ARG A 124 0.05 24.35 5.73
C ARG A 124 -1.28 24.44 6.47
N ARG A 125 -1.20 24.53 7.80
CA ARG A 125 -2.36 24.79 8.63
C ARG A 125 -2.57 26.30 8.68
N GLU A 126 -3.80 26.73 8.45
CA GLU A 126 -4.26 28.12 8.54
C GLU A 126 -5.24 28.28 9.71
N ALA A 127 -5.63 29.50 10.01
CA ALA A 127 -6.57 29.79 11.10
C ALA A 127 -7.88 28.99 10.94
N ASP A 128 -8.42 28.94 9.73
CA ASP A 128 -9.72 28.32 9.43
C ASP A 128 -9.64 27.05 8.57
N GLY A 129 -8.51 26.35 8.57
CA GLY A 129 -8.36 25.15 7.76
C GLY A 129 -6.95 24.90 7.26
N PHE A 130 -6.84 24.60 5.98
CA PHE A 130 -5.57 24.19 5.36
C PHE A 130 -5.40 24.85 3.98
N SER A 131 -4.18 25.23 3.68
CA SER A 131 -3.72 25.55 2.32
C SER A 131 -2.88 24.40 1.77
N ILE A 132 -3.11 24.06 0.52
CA ILE A 132 -2.44 22.98 -0.18
C ILE A 132 -1.83 23.53 -1.46
N LEU A 133 -0.50 23.51 -1.56
CA LEU A 133 0.19 23.81 -2.81
C LEU A 133 0.36 22.51 -3.60
N CYS A 134 -0.20 22.46 -4.79
CA CYS A 134 -0.16 21.33 -5.69
C CYS A 134 0.75 21.62 -6.88
N ARG A 135 1.51 20.61 -7.33
CA ARG A 135 2.30 20.66 -8.56
C ARG A 135 1.80 19.60 -9.52
N THR A 136 1.33 20.04 -10.68
CA THR A 136 0.89 19.16 -11.77
C THR A 136 2.06 18.46 -12.46
N PRO A 137 1.84 17.39 -13.24
CA PRO A 137 2.90 16.73 -14.01
C PRO A 137 3.63 17.67 -14.96
N GLY A 138 2.94 18.70 -15.51
CA GLY A 138 3.54 19.74 -16.34
C GLY A 138 4.32 20.83 -15.58
N GLY A 139 4.48 20.70 -14.24
CA GLY A 139 5.23 21.64 -13.41
C GLY A 139 4.46 22.87 -12.95
N ALA A 140 3.21 23.09 -13.40
CA ALA A 140 2.40 24.21 -12.96
C ALA A 140 2.02 24.06 -11.48
N GLU A 141 2.07 25.17 -10.74
CA GLU A 141 1.68 25.22 -9.34
C GLU A 141 0.29 25.82 -9.18
N GLN A 142 -0.53 25.19 -8.37
CA GLN A 142 -1.87 25.64 -8.03
C GLN A 142 -2.08 25.53 -6.53
N ALA A 143 -2.73 26.53 -5.93
CA ALA A 143 -3.06 26.57 -4.52
C ALA A 143 -4.56 26.33 -4.30
N PHE A 144 -4.87 25.47 -3.34
CA PHE A 144 -6.23 25.15 -2.92
C PHE A 144 -6.37 25.35 -1.42
N SER A 145 -7.59 25.60 -0.97
CA SER A 145 -7.91 25.67 0.45
C SER A 145 -9.03 24.70 0.80
N ALA A 146 -8.97 24.15 2.02
CA ALA A 146 -10.00 23.27 2.54
C ALA A 146 -10.17 23.48 4.06
N ARG A 147 -11.39 23.27 4.55
CA ARG A 147 -11.68 23.32 5.99
C ARG A 147 -11.03 22.16 6.74
N ARG A 148 -10.99 20.97 6.12
CA ARG A 148 -10.42 19.74 6.68
C ARG A 148 -9.50 19.08 5.67
N ILE A 149 -8.58 18.27 6.18
CA ILE A 149 -7.65 17.51 5.34
C ILE A 149 -7.60 16.05 5.78
N ILE A 150 -7.59 15.15 4.82
CA ILE A 150 -7.36 13.71 5.03
C ILE A 150 -6.06 13.32 4.34
N GLY A 151 -5.08 12.87 5.12
CA GLY A 151 -3.83 12.33 4.60
C GLY A 151 -3.96 10.84 4.29
N ALA A 152 -3.98 10.48 3.01
CA ALA A 152 -3.94 9.13 2.50
C ALA A 152 -2.73 8.94 1.55
N ASP A 153 -1.73 9.80 1.68
CA ASP A 153 -0.57 9.98 0.81
C ASP A 153 0.63 9.07 1.17
N GLY A 154 0.39 8.05 1.98
CA GLY A 154 1.30 6.93 2.19
C GLY A 154 2.53 7.24 3.05
N ALA A 155 3.66 6.57 2.74
CA ALA A 155 4.86 6.61 3.58
C ALA A 155 5.50 8.01 3.65
N HIS A 156 5.46 8.76 2.56
CA HIS A 156 6.02 10.12 2.47
C HIS A 156 4.99 11.23 2.74
N SER A 157 3.97 10.95 3.54
CA SER A 157 2.84 11.84 3.79
C SER A 157 3.25 13.27 4.15
N SER A 158 2.83 14.22 3.32
CA SER A 158 2.96 15.65 3.56
C SER A 158 1.99 16.11 4.66
N VAL A 159 0.80 15.51 4.69
CA VAL A 159 -0.21 15.78 5.71
C VAL A 159 0.30 15.36 7.10
N ARG A 160 0.87 14.15 7.22
CA ARG A 160 1.44 13.70 8.50
C ARG A 160 2.56 14.60 8.98
N ARG A 161 3.46 15.05 8.10
CA ARG A 161 4.54 15.98 8.48
C ARG A 161 4.00 17.32 8.95
N CYS A 162 2.94 17.81 8.34
CA CYS A 162 2.28 19.06 8.74
C CYS A 162 1.60 18.93 10.11
N LEU A 163 0.80 17.88 10.31
CA LEU A 163 -0.02 17.73 11.51
C LEU A 163 0.76 17.17 12.70
N PHE A 164 1.77 16.38 12.45
CA PHE A 164 2.53 15.65 13.48
C PHE A 164 4.04 15.71 13.21
N PRO A 165 4.67 16.91 13.25
CA PRO A 165 6.07 17.09 12.85
C PRO A 165 7.05 16.29 13.72
N GLY A 166 6.70 15.99 14.97
CA GLY A 166 7.51 15.18 15.89
C GLY A 166 7.23 13.68 15.85
N HIS A 167 6.25 13.22 15.04
CA HIS A 167 5.88 11.81 15.03
C HIS A 167 6.87 10.96 14.25
N ARG A 168 7.65 10.14 14.97
CA ARG A 168 8.63 9.23 14.37
C ARG A 168 8.06 7.82 14.22
N MET A 169 8.10 7.30 13.00
CA MET A 169 7.77 5.92 12.67
C MET A 169 9.04 5.14 12.32
N ARG A 170 9.01 3.82 12.48
CA ARG A 170 10.07 2.96 11.94
C ARG A 170 9.94 2.92 10.43
N ARG A 171 11.05 3.07 9.73
CA ARG A 171 11.12 3.04 8.27
C ARG A 171 11.70 1.70 7.82
N TYR A 172 11.08 1.12 6.81
CA TYR A 172 11.55 -0.08 6.13
C TYR A 172 11.50 0.14 4.63
N VAL A 173 12.34 -0.60 3.93
CA VAL A 173 12.26 -0.73 2.47
C VAL A 173 11.64 -2.09 2.19
N ALA A 174 10.45 -2.09 1.60
CA ALA A 174 9.84 -3.29 1.06
C ALA A 174 10.42 -3.53 -0.34
N VAL A 175 11.02 -4.69 -0.54
CA VAL A 175 11.58 -5.14 -1.82
C VAL A 175 10.81 -6.37 -2.26
N GLN A 176 10.48 -6.45 -3.55
CA GLN A 176 9.93 -7.66 -4.13
C GLN A 176 10.52 -7.93 -5.52
N GLN A 177 10.71 -9.20 -5.83
CA GLN A 177 11.17 -9.71 -7.10
C GLN A 177 10.12 -10.64 -7.71
N TRP A 178 10.01 -10.58 -9.04
CA TRP A 178 9.08 -11.36 -9.82
C TRP A 178 9.88 -12.35 -10.67
N PHE A 179 9.59 -13.63 -10.53
CA PHE A 179 10.22 -14.72 -11.25
C PHE A 179 9.17 -15.39 -12.12
N GLU A 180 9.50 -15.67 -13.36
CA GLU A 180 8.62 -16.44 -14.25
C GLU A 180 8.68 -17.91 -13.85
N ARG A 181 7.52 -18.51 -13.59
CA ARG A 181 7.40 -19.91 -13.20
C ARG A 181 6.08 -20.49 -13.69
N GLU A 182 6.11 -21.76 -14.09
CA GLU A 182 4.91 -22.49 -14.48
C GLU A 182 4.21 -23.13 -13.29
N ASP A 183 4.98 -23.55 -12.27
CA ASP A 183 4.43 -24.14 -11.05
C ASP A 183 3.76 -23.08 -10.17
N GLN A 184 2.54 -23.36 -9.79
CA GLN A 184 1.74 -22.47 -8.95
C GLN A 184 1.43 -23.12 -7.61
N HIS A 185 1.56 -22.35 -6.55
CA HIS A 185 1.23 -22.79 -5.21
C HIS A 185 0.02 -22.01 -4.66
N PRO A 186 -1.04 -22.71 -4.20
CA PRO A 186 -2.26 -22.08 -3.71
C PRO A 186 -2.13 -21.56 -2.27
N PHE A 187 -0.93 -21.25 -1.83
CA PHE A 187 -0.64 -20.72 -0.51
C PHE A 187 0.21 -19.46 -0.56
N TYR A 188 0.02 -18.62 0.42
CA TYR A 188 0.88 -17.50 0.74
C TYR A 188 1.94 -17.95 1.73
N SER A 189 3.22 -17.75 1.42
CA SER A 189 4.30 -17.99 2.39
C SER A 189 4.48 -16.79 3.30
N CYS A 190 4.46 -17.03 4.61
CA CYS A 190 4.85 -16.07 5.64
C CYS A 190 6.17 -16.53 6.25
N ILE A 191 7.24 -15.76 6.05
CA ILE A 191 8.61 -16.19 6.33
C ILE A 191 9.19 -15.34 7.45
N PHE A 192 9.56 -15.98 8.55
CA PHE A 192 10.23 -15.38 9.68
C PHE A 192 11.71 -15.72 9.67
N ASP A 193 12.54 -14.70 9.61
CA ASP A 193 14.00 -14.82 9.57
C ASP A 193 14.61 -13.71 10.44
N PRO A 194 15.00 -14.03 11.70
CA PRO A 194 15.59 -13.05 12.60
C PRO A 194 16.86 -12.39 12.08
N GLU A 195 17.63 -13.09 11.23
CA GLU A 195 18.82 -12.55 10.58
C GLU A 195 18.48 -11.47 9.52
N ALA A 196 17.27 -11.53 8.96
CA ALA A 196 16.81 -10.53 7.99
C ALA A 196 16.15 -9.32 8.66
N GLY A 197 15.60 -9.49 9.87
CA GLY A 197 14.98 -8.40 10.61
C GLY A 197 13.72 -8.78 11.39
N ASP A 198 12.98 -7.78 11.83
CA ASP A 198 11.77 -7.91 12.65
C ASP A 198 10.46 -7.88 11.83
N CYS A 199 10.55 -7.89 10.50
CA CYS A 199 9.43 -8.00 9.58
C CYS A 199 9.43 -9.38 8.91
N CYS A 200 8.23 -9.91 8.63
CA CYS A 200 8.13 -11.12 7.82
C CYS A 200 8.38 -10.81 6.34
N SER A 201 8.97 -11.79 5.64
CA SER A 201 9.02 -11.85 4.20
C SER A 201 7.88 -12.73 3.67
N TRP A 202 7.65 -12.71 2.37
CA TRP A 202 6.53 -13.41 1.76
C TRP A 202 6.88 -14.01 0.40
N SER A 203 6.16 -15.06 0.01
CA SER A 203 6.09 -15.49 -1.38
C SER A 203 4.64 -15.76 -1.79
N ILE A 204 4.34 -15.51 -3.06
CA ILE A 204 2.99 -15.62 -3.62
C ILE A 204 3.09 -16.05 -5.08
N SER A 205 2.29 -17.03 -5.49
CA SER A 205 2.06 -17.31 -6.92
C SER A 205 1.00 -16.37 -7.47
N LYS A 206 1.22 -15.83 -8.67
CA LYS A 206 0.33 -14.88 -9.33
C LYS A 206 0.39 -15.04 -10.85
N ASN A 207 -0.62 -15.71 -11.42
CA ASN A 207 -0.60 -16.15 -12.82
C ASN A 207 0.71 -16.94 -13.10
N ARG A 208 1.48 -16.54 -14.09
CA ARG A 208 2.79 -17.16 -14.43
C ARG A 208 3.96 -16.66 -13.56
N TRP A 209 3.69 -15.91 -12.50
CA TRP A 209 4.72 -15.29 -11.68
C TRP A 209 4.79 -15.90 -10.29
N PHE A 210 6.01 -16.15 -9.85
CA PHE A 210 6.32 -16.31 -8.45
C PHE A 210 6.90 -14.99 -7.92
N ILE A 211 6.27 -14.44 -6.90
CA ILE A 211 6.72 -13.20 -6.28
C ILE A 211 7.34 -13.55 -4.93
N PHE A 212 8.55 -13.09 -4.71
CA PHE A 212 9.19 -13.11 -3.40
C PHE A 212 9.49 -11.69 -2.94
N GLY A 213 9.20 -11.37 -1.69
CA GLY A 213 9.45 -10.06 -1.13
C GLY A 213 9.61 -10.07 0.38
N GLY A 214 10.08 -8.93 0.89
CA GLY A 214 10.24 -8.70 2.32
C GLY A 214 10.35 -7.21 2.63
N ALA A 215 10.31 -6.86 3.90
CA ALA A 215 10.52 -5.49 4.37
C ALA A 215 11.72 -5.46 5.33
N PHE A 216 12.71 -4.65 5.00
CA PHE A 216 14.03 -4.64 5.64
C PHE A 216 14.38 -3.25 6.16
N SER A 217 15.30 -3.17 7.11
CA SER A 217 15.92 -1.90 7.48
C SER A 217 16.49 -1.20 6.24
N PRO A 218 16.39 0.13 6.12
CA PRO A 218 16.96 0.85 4.97
C PRO A 218 18.46 0.61 4.78
N GLN A 219 19.17 0.40 5.89
CA GLN A 219 20.59 0.04 5.85
C GLN A 219 20.73 -1.40 5.34
N ASN A 220 21.52 -1.58 4.27
CA ASN A 220 21.86 -2.89 3.71
C ASN A 220 20.65 -3.74 3.24
N CYS A 221 19.49 -3.12 2.94
CA CYS A 221 18.27 -3.83 2.58
C CYS A 221 18.49 -4.83 1.42
N ARG A 222 19.29 -4.47 0.40
CA ARG A 222 19.58 -5.33 -0.75
C ARG A 222 20.39 -6.56 -0.37
N SER A 223 21.48 -6.39 0.37
CA SER A 223 22.34 -7.52 0.79
C SER A 223 21.59 -8.46 1.74
N VAL A 224 20.79 -7.92 2.66
CA VAL A 224 19.96 -8.72 3.56
C VAL A 224 18.90 -9.51 2.79
N PHE A 225 18.28 -8.91 1.78
CA PHE A 225 17.30 -9.56 0.92
C PHE A 225 17.92 -10.73 0.14
N GLU A 226 19.10 -10.53 -0.48
CA GLU A 226 19.78 -11.58 -1.23
C GLU A 226 20.26 -12.71 -0.29
N ALA A 227 20.86 -12.37 0.85
CA ALA A 227 21.28 -13.36 1.86
C ALA A 227 20.08 -14.18 2.40
N GLN A 228 18.90 -13.59 2.53
CA GLN A 228 17.70 -14.34 2.92
C GLN A 228 17.29 -15.35 1.84
N LYS A 229 17.37 -15.01 0.56
CA LYS A 229 17.09 -15.96 -0.53
C LYS A 229 18.03 -17.16 -0.47
N GLU A 230 19.31 -16.91 -0.24
CA GLU A 230 20.30 -17.99 -0.09
C GLU A 230 19.99 -18.90 1.10
N ARG A 231 19.58 -18.34 2.25
CA ARG A 231 19.17 -19.14 3.40
C ARG A 231 17.93 -19.97 3.12
N LEU A 232 16.94 -19.40 2.44
CA LEU A 232 15.71 -20.11 2.05
C LEU A 232 16.01 -21.24 1.06
N ALA A 233 16.88 -21.00 0.09
CA ALA A 233 17.30 -22.03 -0.86
C ALA A 233 17.98 -23.20 -0.14
N ARG A 234 18.94 -22.92 0.73
CA ARG A 234 19.68 -23.95 1.49
C ARG A 234 18.84 -24.71 2.51
N ARG A 235 17.94 -24.03 3.23
CA ARG A 235 17.21 -24.61 4.36
C ARG A 235 15.87 -25.21 3.97
N PHE A 236 15.23 -24.66 2.96
CA PHE A 236 13.84 -25.02 2.60
C PHE A 236 13.65 -25.32 1.10
N GLY A 237 14.74 -25.39 0.34
CA GLY A 237 14.67 -25.75 -1.08
C GLY A 237 13.99 -24.72 -1.99
N PHE A 238 13.93 -23.45 -1.57
CA PHE A 238 13.43 -22.41 -2.47
C PHE A 238 14.34 -22.28 -3.70
N VAL A 239 13.72 -22.20 -4.86
CA VAL A 239 14.43 -21.98 -6.12
C VAL A 239 14.12 -20.56 -6.61
N PHE A 240 15.17 -19.76 -6.74
CA PHE A 240 15.10 -18.42 -7.29
C PHE A 240 15.87 -18.41 -8.62
N GLY A 241 15.20 -18.03 -9.69
CA GLY A 241 15.85 -17.77 -10.98
C GLY A 241 16.32 -16.32 -11.11
N THR A 242 16.56 -15.91 -12.35
CA THR A 242 16.79 -14.49 -12.65
C THR A 242 15.47 -13.72 -12.53
N PRO A 243 15.42 -12.65 -11.72
CA PRO A 243 14.19 -11.88 -11.59
C PRO A 243 13.90 -11.09 -12.88
N ALA A 244 12.70 -11.24 -13.42
CA ALA A 244 12.22 -10.44 -14.54
C ALA A 244 11.95 -8.98 -14.14
N LYS A 245 11.63 -8.77 -12.85
CA LYS A 245 11.32 -7.44 -12.31
C LYS A 245 11.72 -7.36 -10.85
N THR A 246 12.30 -6.22 -10.45
CA THR A 246 12.55 -5.87 -9.05
C THR A 246 11.88 -4.53 -8.75
N GLU A 247 11.14 -4.48 -7.66
CA GLU A 247 10.43 -3.31 -7.20
C GLU A 247 10.74 -3.04 -5.73
N ALA A 248 10.77 -1.76 -5.36
CA ALA A 248 10.95 -1.38 -3.97
C ALA A 248 10.12 -0.14 -3.62
N CYS A 249 9.69 -0.06 -2.37
CA CYS A 249 9.06 1.14 -1.84
C CYS A 249 9.31 1.28 -0.34
N GLU A 250 9.26 2.52 0.14
CA GLU A 250 9.29 2.75 1.59
C GLU A 250 7.95 2.37 2.23
N VAL A 251 8.02 1.69 3.36
CA VAL A 251 6.90 1.39 4.22
C VAL A 251 7.19 1.84 5.64
N LEU A 252 6.15 2.23 6.36
CA LEU A 252 6.24 2.69 7.73
C LEU A 252 5.54 1.74 8.68
N ARG A 253 6.13 1.55 9.85
CA ARG A 253 5.55 0.77 10.93
C ARG A 253 5.46 1.63 12.18
N PRO A 254 4.31 1.71 12.86
CA PRO A 254 4.19 2.45 14.12
C PRO A 254 5.08 1.80 15.19
N ARG A 255 5.66 2.61 16.05
CA ARG A 255 6.50 2.12 17.15
C ARG A 255 5.70 1.46 18.27
N ARG A 256 4.43 1.85 18.43
CA ARG A 256 3.51 1.31 19.44
C ARG A 256 2.16 1.05 18.78
N LEU A 257 1.57 -0.12 19.06
CA LEU A 257 0.18 -0.40 18.76
C LEU A 257 -0.69 0.58 19.55
N GLY A 258 -1.69 1.19 18.95
CA GLY A 258 -2.57 2.18 19.58
C GLY A 258 -2.21 3.64 19.32
N LYS A 259 -1.03 3.94 18.76
CA LYS A 259 -0.68 5.29 18.30
C LYS A 259 -0.62 5.41 16.76
N SER A 260 -1.22 4.48 16.05
CA SER A 260 -1.26 4.48 14.58
C SER A 260 -2.38 5.36 14.01
N VAL A 261 -3.38 5.66 14.80
CA VAL A 261 -4.48 6.56 14.45
C VAL A 261 -4.39 7.77 15.39
N THR A 262 -4.08 8.92 14.85
CA THR A 262 -4.12 10.18 15.56
C THR A 262 -5.38 10.91 15.11
N GLU A 263 -6.35 10.99 15.98
CA GLU A 263 -7.47 11.89 15.84
C GLU A 263 -6.99 13.30 16.18
N THR A 264 -7.03 14.18 15.21
CA THR A 264 -6.93 15.60 15.49
C THR A 264 -8.33 16.18 15.38
N THR A 265 -9.02 16.28 16.50
CA THR A 265 -10.15 17.18 16.61
C THR A 265 -9.59 18.60 16.58
N ALA A 266 -9.72 19.27 15.45
CA ALA A 266 -9.66 20.74 15.48
C ALA A 266 -10.82 21.17 16.37
N ARG A 267 -10.53 21.61 17.59
CA ARG A 267 -11.51 22.39 18.36
C ARG A 267 -11.74 23.65 17.56
N CYS A 268 -12.99 23.84 17.15
CA CYS A 268 -13.50 25.12 16.66
C CYS A 268 -13.36 26.17 17.75
#